data_4a8e28378a19d4606f8ddd7be60e09c5
#
_entry.id   4a8e28378a19d4606f8ddd7be60e09c5
#
_cell.length_a   1.000
_cell.length_b   1.000
_cell.length_c   1.000
_cell.angle_alpha   90.00
_cell.angle_beta   90.00
_cell.angle_gamma   90.00
#
_symmetry.space_group_name_H-M   'P 1'
#
loop_
_entity.id
_entity.type
_entity.pdbx_description
1 polymer ?
#
loop_
_entity_poly.entity_id
_entity_poly.type
_entity_poly.pdbx_seq_one_letter_code
_entity_poly.pdbx_strand_id
1 'polypeptide(L)'
;MRRQLFPFAILAVAIALSTSCVKPSPDALAKRFIEAENKAWGTGDVSDLKAIESDDVIYHIPGTDLKGWKAHEDYIVQGRQTVSDLKQSWKYLSGEGDHFIMSYESSAIMLANGITPATSISLNYLCAFRISDGRIAEVWMNGSTTTTPVAETKK
;
A
#
# COMPACT_ATOMS: atom_id res chain seq x y z
N MET A 1 74.22 -28.62 -0.67
CA MET A 1 72.90 -28.81 -0.09
C MET A 1 72.04 -27.63 -0.49
N ARG A 2 71.15 -27.76 -1.52
CA ARG A 2 70.23 -26.74 -1.99
C ARG A 2 68.85 -27.09 -1.46
N ARG A 3 68.31 -26.23 -0.57
CA ARG A 3 66.92 -26.29 -0.07
C ARG A 3 65.99 -25.66 -1.14
N GLN A 4 65.11 -26.47 -1.71
CA GLN A 4 63.99 -25.99 -2.55
C GLN A 4 62.86 -25.59 -1.64
N LEU A 5 62.46 -24.29 -1.71
CA LEU A 5 61.26 -23.72 -1.11
C LEU A 5 60.11 -23.95 -2.09
N PHE A 6 59.11 -24.71 -1.72
CA PHE A 6 57.82 -24.83 -2.44
C PHE A 6 56.95 -23.63 -2.08
N PRO A 7 56.41 -22.87 -3.03
CA PRO A 7 55.39 -21.86 -2.74
C PRO A 7 54.03 -22.55 -2.57
N PHE A 8 53.45 -22.42 -1.38
CA PHE A 8 52.05 -22.73 -1.16
C PHE A 8 51.17 -21.71 -1.88
N ALA A 9 50.49 -22.14 -2.97
CA ALA A 9 49.45 -21.37 -3.63
C ALA A 9 48.17 -21.49 -2.77
N ILE A 10 47.81 -20.40 -2.10
CA ILE A 10 46.54 -20.29 -1.37
C ILE A 10 45.46 -20.00 -2.43
N LEU A 11 44.66 -21.03 -2.74
CA LEU A 11 43.49 -20.90 -3.60
C LEU A 11 42.35 -20.25 -2.80
N ALA A 12 42.17 -18.94 -2.90
CA ALA A 12 41.03 -18.23 -2.32
C ALA A 12 39.76 -18.53 -3.14
N VAL A 13 38.92 -19.43 -2.65
CA VAL A 13 37.61 -19.70 -3.20
C VAL A 13 36.70 -18.55 -2.76
N ALA A 14 36.44 -17.60 -3.66
CA ALA A 14 35.42 -16.56 -3.48
C ALA A 14 34.04 -17.21 -3.64
N ILE A 15 33.37 -17.53 -2.54
CA ILE A 15 31.97 -17.94 -2.53
C ILE A 15 31.16 -16.66 -2.78
N ALA A 16 30.76 -16.45 -4.03
CA ALA A 16 29.78 -15.43 -4.37
C ALA A 16 28.43 -15.87 -3.76
N LEU A 17 28.08 -15.30 -2.61
CA LEU A 17 26.74 -15.38 -2.05
C LEU A 17 25.80 -14.57 -2.97
N SER A 18 25.26 -15.22 -3.99
CA SER A 18 24.14 -14.71 -4.74
C SER A 18 22.94 -14.68 -3.79
N THR A 19 22.72 -13.55 -3.12
CA THR A 19 21.45 -13.25 -2.48
C THR A 19 20.41 -13.17 -3.58
N SER A 20 19.77 -14.30 -3.90
CA SER A 20 18.57 -14.30 -4.71
C SER A 20 17.54 -13.47 -3.96
N CYS A 21 17.24 -12.30 -4.50
CA CYS A 21 16.17 -11.44 -4.00
C CYS A 21 14.86 -12.20 -4.23
N VAL A 22 14.43 -12.98 -3.23
CA VAL A 22 13.16 -13.70 -3.30
C VAL A 22 12.05 -12.66 -3.36
N LYS A 23 11.34 -12.60 -4.48
CA LYS A 23 10.18 -11.70 -4.60
C LYS A 23 9.14 -12.10 -3.54
N PRO A 24 8.55 -11.12 -2.84
CA PRO A 24 7.51 -11.43 -1.85
C PRO A 24 6.32 -12.13 -2.53
N SER A 25 5.74 -13.10 -1.84
CA SER A 25 4.49 -13.72 -2.30
C SER A 25 3.32 -12.72 -2.21
N PRO A 26 2.26 -12.89 -3.03
CA PRO A 26 1.10 -12.01 -3.01
C PRO A 26 0.48 -11.82 -1.62
N ASP A 27 0.33 -12.88 -0.82
CA ASP A 27 -0.19 -12.82 0.54
C ASP A 27 0.73 -12.07 1.51
N ALA A 28 2.04 -12.26 1.40
CA ALA A 28 3.02 -11.51 2.20
C ALA A 28 2.99 -10.02 1.88
N LEU A 29 2.85 -9.66 0.59
CA LEU A 29 2.76 -8.27 0.17
C LEU A 29 1.43 -7.64 0.60
N ALA A 30 0.32 -8.38 0.48
CA ALA A 30 -1.00 -7.95 0.95
C ALA A 30 -1.01 -7.67 2.46
N LYS A 31 -0.38 -8.54 3.27
CA LYS A 31 -0.25 -8.33 4.70
C LYS A 31 0.51 -7.04 5.03
N ARG A 32 1.66 -6.83 4.37
CA ARG A 32 2.45 -5.60 4.53
C ARG A 32 1.66 -4.36 4.11
N PHE A 33 0.88 -4.46 3.04
CA PHE A 33 0.01 -3.38 2.58
C PHE A 33 -1.05 -3.02 3.63
N ILE A 34 -1.73 -4.00 4.23
CA ILE A 34 -2.72 -3.76 5.30
C ILE A 34 -2.10 -3.01 6.48
N GLU A 35 -0.93 -3.44 6.93
CA GLU A 35 -0.21 -2.82 8.05
C GLU A 35 0.19 -1.37 7.69
N ALA A 36 0.72 -1.17 6.48
CA ALA A 36 1.16 0.13 5.98
C ALA A 36 0.00 1.11 5.79
N GLU A 37 -1.12 0.68 5.19
CA GLU A 37 -2.34 1.48 5.03
C GLU A 37 -2.92 1.90 6.39
N ASN A 38 -3.06 0.97 7.31
CA ASN A 38 -3.56 1.28 8.65
C ASN A 38 -2.67 2.30 9.38
N LYS A 39 -1.35 2.18 9.24
CA LYS A 39 -0.39 3.13 9.80
C LYS A 39 -0.50 4.50 9.12
N ALA A 40 -0.53 4.53 7.79
CA ALA A 40 -0.60 5.77 7.01
C ALA A 40 -1.86 6.58 7.35
N TRP A 41 -3.03 5.96 7.35
CA TRP A 41 -4.27 6.63 7.70
C TRP A 41 -4.40 6.92 9.21
N GLY A 42 -3.85 6.09 10.08
CA GLY A 42 -3.87 6.30 11.52
C GLY A 42 -2.93 7.41 12.00
N THR A 43 -1.67 7.40 11.56
CA THR A 43 -0.62 8.30 12.08
C THR A 43 -0.14 9.35 11.08
N GLY A 44 -0.35 9.13 9.77
CA GLY A 44 0.22 9.92 8.68
C GLY A 44 1.61 9.47 8.25
N ASP A 45 2.14 8.40 8.83
CA ASP A 45 3.42 7.84 8.41
C ASP A 45 3.23 6.90 7.20
N VAL A 46 3.58 7.40 6.04
CA VAL A 46 3.46 6.73 4.74
C VAL A 46 4.72 5.95 4.32
N SER A 47 5.73 5.89 5.18
CA SER A 47 7.04 5.31 4.84
C SER A 47 6.98 3.83 4.44
N ASP A 48 6.11 3.06 5.09
CA ASP A 48 5.95 1.64 4.82
C ASP A 48 5.22 1.39 3.50
N LEU A 49 4.25 2.24 3.13
CA LEU A 49 3.62 2.21 1.79
C LEU A 49 4.64 2.54 0.71
N LYS A 50 5.43 3.59 0.89
CA LYS A 50 6.51 3.97 -0.03
C LYS A 50 7.50 2.82 -0.26
N ALA A 51 7.75 2.00 0.73
CA ALA A 51 8.68 0.87 0.63
C ALA A 51 8.13 -0.31 -0.19
N ILE A 52 6.80 -0.43 -0.33
CA ILE A 52 6.15 -1.55 -1.03
C ILE A 52 5.46 -1.17 -2.33
N GLU A 53 5.32 0.11 -2.64
CA GLU A 53 4.75 0.61 -3.89
C GLU A 53 5.84 1.07 -4.85
N SER A 54 5.59 0.94 -6.16
CA SER A 54 6.48 1.50 -7.17
C SER A 54 6.37 3.03 -7.21
N ASP A 55 7.40 3.71 -7.70
CA ASP A 55 7.39 5.17 -7.82
C ASP A 55 6.35 5.66 -8.84
N ASP A 56 5.99 4.80 -9.80
CA ASP A 56 5.01 5.02 -10.85
C ASP A 56 3.68 4.29 -10.61
N VAL A 57 3.39 3.89 -9.38
CA VAL A 57 2.13 3.21 -9.01
C VAL A 57 0.90 3.96 -9.53
N ILE A 58 -0.10 3.22 -9.99
CA ILE A 58 -1.37 3.80 -10.43
C ILE A 58 -2.51 3.22 -9.59
N TYR A 59 -3.33 4.11 -9.02
CA TYR A 59 -4.57 3.76 -8.35
C TYR A 59 -5.75 4.21 -9.21
N HIS A 60 -6.53 3.26 -9.72
CA HIS A 60 -7.80 3.50 -10.39
C HIS A 60 -8.91 3.50 -9.34
N ILE A 61 -9.22 4.68 -8.81
CA ILE A 61 -10.31 4.87 -7.86
C ILE A 61 -11.55 5.41 -8.58
N PRO A 62 -12.78 5.16 -8.09
CA PRO A 62 -13.99 5.66 -8.76
C PRO A 62 -13.94 7.16 -9.04
N GLY A 63 -13.97 7.51 -10.33
CA GLY A 63 -14.00 8.91 -10.80
C GLY A 63 -12.64 9.56 -11.07
N THR A 64 -11.51 8.94 -10.71
CA THR A 64 -10.18 9.49 -11.00
C THR A 64 -9.07 8.44 -10.90
N ASP A 65 -7.94 8.74 -11.53
CA ASP A 65 -6.70 7.98 -11.35
C ASP A 65 -5.71 8.79 -10.51
N LEU A 66 -5.05 8.14 -9.56
CA LEU A 66 -3.86 8.66 -8.91
C LEU A 66 -2.64 8.07 -9.62
N LYS A 67 -1.77 8.92 -10.19
CA LYS A 67 -0.62 8.46 -10.97
C LYS A 67 0.69 8.83 -10.27
N GLY A 68 1.44 7.82 -9.91
CA GLY A 68 2.70 7.89 -9.19
C GLY A 68 2.53 7.99 -7.68
N TRP A 69 3.57 7.59 -6.97
CA TRP A 69 3.61 7.59 -5.51
C TRP A 69 3.19 8.93 -4.89
N LYS A 70 3.68 10.03 -5.44
CA LYS A 70 3.38 11.37 -4.88
C LYS A 70 1.89 11.69 -4.88
N ALA A 71 1.14 11.26 -5.90
CA ALA A 71 -0.30 11.46 -5.96
C ALA A 71 -1.03 10.62 -4.88
N HIS A 72 -0.56 9.40 -4.62
CA HIS A 72 -1.11 8.56 -3.56
C HIS A 72 -0.79 9.11 -2.16
N GLU A 73 0.46 9.53 -1.91
CA GLU A 73 0.86 10.20 -0.68
C GLU A 73 -0.02 11.44 -0.40
N ASP A 74 -0.20 12.32 -1.40
CA ASP A 74 -1.01 13.53 -1.25
C ASP A 74 -2.48 13.19 -0.98
N TYR A 75 -3.01 12.14 -1.61
CA TYR A 75 -4.36 11.66 -1.36
C TYR A 75 -4.56 11.26 0.12
N ILE A 76 -3.62 10.51 0.69
CA ILE A 76 -3.67 10.12 2.11
C ILE A 76 -3.54 11.35 3.02
N VAL A 77 -2.53 12.20 2.78
CA VAL A 77 -2.25 13.37 3.62
C VAL A 77 -3.43 14.35 3.63
N GLN A 78 -4.00 14.63 2.47
CA GLN A 78 -5.18 15.51 2.35
C GLN A 78 -6.45 14.84 2.88
N GLY A 79 -6.64 13.56 2.56
CA GLY A 79 -7.80 12.78 3.02
C GLY A 79 -7.91 12.78 4.54
N ARG A 80 -6.81 12.58 5.25
CA ARG A 80 -6.77 12.60 6.73
C ARG A 80 -7.19 13.93 7.34
N GLN A 81 -7.01 15.04 6.62
CA GLN A 81 -7.45 16.37 7.10
C GLN A 81 -8.94 16.60 6.87
N THR A 82 -9.57 15.84 5.99
CA THR A 82 -10.96 16.02 5.58
C THR A 82 -11.94 15.02 6.18
N VAL A 83 -11.43 14.02 6.92
CA VAL A 83 -12.26 12.99 7.54
C VAL A 83 -12.00 12.88 9.05
N SER A 84 -13.03 12.48 9.81
CA SER A 84 -12.92 12.02 11.20
C SER A 84 -13.55 10.64 11.36
N ASP A 85 -13.30 10.02 12.50
CA ASP A 85 -13.87 8.72 12.89
C ASP A 85 -13.66 7.61 11.84
N LEU A 86 -12.52 7.69 11.13
CA LEU A 86 -12.17 6.70 10.10
C LEU A 86 -12.01 5.32 10.74
N LYS A 87 -12.77 4.37 10.23
CA LYS A 87 -12.61 2.95 10.46
C LYS A 87 -12.40 2.29 9.12
N GLN A 88 -11.39 1.45 9.01
CA GLN A 88 -11.10 0.73 7.77
C GLN A 88 -10.75 -0.73 8.06
N SER A 89 -11.10 -1.58 7.12
CA SER A 89 -10.84 -3.01 7.15
C SER A 89 -10.45 -3.49 5.77
N TRP A 90 -9.28 -4.10 5.70
CA TRP A 90 -8.77 -4.77 4.51
C TRP A 90 -8.72 -6.27 4.75
N LYS A 91 -9.14 -7.05 3.78
CA LYS A 91 -9.10 -8.51 3.86
C LYS A 91 -8.54 -9.08 2.56
N TYR A 92 -7.43 -9.84 2.68
CA TYR A 92 -6.90 -10.64 1.57
C TYR A 92 -7.89 -11.75 1.21
N LEU A 93 -8.18 -11.89 -0.07
CA LEU A 93 -9.09 -12.90 -0.60
C LEU A 93 -8.35 -14.01 -1.35
N SER A 94 -7.49 -13.63 -2.29
CA SER A 94 -6.70 -14.57 -3.09
C SER A 94 -5.56 -13.85 -3.80
N GLY A 95 -4.57 -14.61 -4.27
CA GLY A 95 -3.51 -14.08 -5.13
C GLY A 95 -2.69 -15.20 -5.74
N GLU A 96 -2.22 -14.97 -6.97
CA GLU A 96 -1.37 -15.88 -7.72
C GLU A 96 -0.46 -15.08 -8.65
N GLY A 97 0.79 -15.54 -8.82
CA GLY A 97 1.76 -14.91 -9.69
C GLY A 97 2.08 -13.47 -9.27
N ASP A 98 1.71 -12.52 -10.10
CA ASP A 98 1.92 -11.09 -9.91
C ASP A 98 0.64 -10.31 -9.58
N HIS A 99 -0.43 -11.00 -9.16
CA HIS A 99 -1.70 -10.39 -8.81
C HIS A 99 -2.23 -10.87 -7.46
N PHE A 100 -3.00 -10.01 -6.79
CA PHE A 100 -3.84 -10.41 -5.65
C PHE A 100 -5.10 -9.55 -5.57
N ILE A 101 -6.08 -10.05 -4.82
CA ILE A 101 -7.38 -9.43 -4.64
C ILE A 101 -7.66 -9.28 -3.15
N MET A 102 -8.17 -8.11 -2.79
CA MET A 102 -8.60 -7.78 -1.43
C MET A 102 -9.99 -7.18 -1.43
N SER A 103 -10.75 -7.37 -0.34
CA SER A 103 -11.89 -6.52 -0.03
C SER A 103 -11.47 -5.38 0.88
N TYR A 104 -12.10 -4.23 0.68
CA TYR A 104 -11.93 -3.03 1.48
C TYR A 104 -13.27 -2.51 1.94
N GLU A 105 -13.41 -2.31 3.22
CA GLU A 105 -14.56 -1.65 3.84
C GLU A 105 -14.07 -0.49 4.69
N SER A 106 -14.72 0.66 4.58
CA SER A 106 -14.44 1.76 5.48
C SER A 106 -15.67 2.58 5.78
N SER A 107 -15.62 3.27 6.92
CA SER A 107 -16.58 4.30 7.28
C SER A 107 -15.86 5.49 7.89
N ALA A 108 -16.33 6.68 7.60
CA ALA A 108 -15.79 7.94 8.13
C ALA A 108 -16.85 9.02 8.16
N ILE A 109 -16.58 10.13 8.83
CA ILE A 109 -17.32 11.38 8.70
C ILE A 109 -16.45 12.34 7.88
N MET A 110 -16.93 12.71 6.71
CA MET A 110 -16.36 13.83 5.96
C MET A 110 -16.72 15.12 6.69
N LEU A 111 -15.72 15.93 7.01
CA LEU A 111 -15.87 17.16 7.75
C LEU A 111 -16.55 18.23 6.88
N ALA A 112 -17.38 19.08 7.50
CA ALA A 112 -17.95 20.24 6.82
C ALA A 112 -16.84 21.20 6.34
N ASN A 113 -16.96 21.73 5.13
CA ASN A 113 -15.97 22.62 4.52
C ASN A 113 -16.51 24.04 4.24
N GLY A 114 -17.62 24.42 4.86
CA GLY A 114 -18.32 25.72 4.65
C GLY A 114 -19.26 25.74 3.46
N ILE A 115 -19.16 24.76 2.55
CA ILE A 115 -20.05 24.60 1.38
C ILE A 115 -20.93 23.36 1.57
N THR A 116 -20.34 22.28 2.05
CA THR A 116 -21.01 21.00 2.24
C THR A 116 -21.10 20.69 3.74
N PRO A 117 -22.28 20.28 4.27
CA PRO A 117 -22.40 19.84 5.65
C PRO A 117 -21.61 18.56 5.90
N ALA A 118 -21.34 18.27 7.16
CA ALA A 118 -20.72 17.01 7.54
C ALA A 118 -21.54 15.82 7.03
N THR A 119 -20.85 14.82 6.47
CA THR A 119 -21.50 13.69 5.79
C THR A 119 -20.85 12.39 6.23
N SER A 120 -21.64 11.43 6.68
CA SER A 120 -21.17 10.06 6.89
C SER A 120 -20.95 9.41 5.54
N ILE A 121 -19.78 8.76 5.37
CA ILE A 121 -19.43 8.02 4.16
C ILE A 121 -19.14 6.57 4.54
N SER A 122 -19.59 5.64 3.71
CA SER A 122 -19.25 4.23 3.78
C SER A 122 -18.79 3.74 2.42
N LEU A 123 -17.67 3.04 2.39
CA LEU A 123 -17.06 2.46 1.20
C LEU A 123 -17.07 0.95 1.31
N ASN A 124 -17.37 0.29 0.21
CA ASN A 124 -17.26 -1.17 0.07
C ASN A 124 -16.71 -1.48 -1.32
N TYR A 125 -15.45 -1.89 -1.39
CA TYR A 125 -14.72 -2.11 -2.62
C TYR A 125 -14.12 -3.51 -2.71
N LEU A 126 -14.06 -4.03 -3.93
CA LEU A 126 -13.17 -5.09 -4.33
C LEU A 126 -11.97 -4.43 -5.02
N CYS A 127 -10.77 -4.78 -4.54
CA CYS A 127 -9.53 -4.19 -5.01
C CYS A 127 -8.67 -5.28 -5.64
N ALA A 128 -8.24 -5.07 -6.90
CA ALA A 128 -7.27 -5.92 -7.55
C ALA A 128 -5.92 -5.21 -7.59
N PHE A 129 -4.84 -5.95 -7.34
CA PHE A 129 -3.48 -5.44 -7.26
C PHE A 129 -2.60 -6.15 -8.27
N ARG A 130 -1.76 -5.42 -8.97
CA ARG A 130 -0.68 -5.93 -9.80
C ARG A 130 0.68 -5.65 -9.17
N ILE A 131 1.51 -6.66 -9.16
CA ILE A 131 2.89 -6.61 -8.64
C ILE A 131 3.85 -6.48 -9.83
N SER A 132 4.82 -5.60 -9.73
CA SER A 132 5.97 -5.53 -10.63
C SER A 132 7.23 -5.36 -9.80
N ASP A 133 8.26 -6.15 -10.10
CA ASP A 133 9.55 -6.14 -9.39
C ASP A 133 9.44 -6.24 -7.85
N GLY A 134 8.44 -7.01 -7.39
CA GLY A 134 8.19 -7.22 -5.97
C GLY A 134 7.51 -6.06 -5.23
N ARG A 135 7.00 -5.07 -5.97
CA ARG A 135 6.25 -3.90 -5.48
C ARG A 135 4.86 -3.84 -6.09
N ILE A 136 3.94 -3.18 -5.40
CA ILE A 136 2.62 -2.85 -5.94
C ILE A 136 2.80 -1.78 -7.02
N ALA A 137 2.39 -2.10 -8.24
CA ALA A 137 2.52 -1.21 -9.39
C ALA A 137 1.18 -0.65 -9.87
N GLU A 138 0.07 -1.34 -9.56
CA GLU A 138 -1.24 -0.89 -10.01
C GLU A 138 -2.34 -1.45 -9.11
N VAL A 139 -3.36 -0.64 -8.83
CA VAL A 139 -4.49 -0.98 -7.96
C VAL A 139 -5.79 -0.53 -8.63
N TRP A 140 -6.72 -1.44 -8.81
CA TRP A 140 -8.07 -1.15 -9.30
C TRP A 140 -9.06 -1.28 -8.16
N MET A 141 -9.81 -0.23 -7.87
CA MET A 141 -10.84 -0.20 -6.84
C MET A 141 -12.22 -0.12 -7.47
N ASN A 142 -13.03 -1.15 -7.29
CA ASN A 142 -14.39 -1.20 -7.82
C ASN A 142 -15.38 -1.55 -6.70
N GLY A 143 -16.43 -0.77 -6.58
CA GLY A 143 -17.41 -0.97 -5.52
C GLY A 143 -18.40 0.16 -5.39
N SER A 144 -18.92 0.33 -4.19
CA SER A 144 -19.95 1.32 -3.88
C SER A 144 -19.50 2.30 -2.80
N THR A 145 -19.97 3.53 -2.95
CA THR A 145 -19.87 4.58 -1.95
C THR A 145 -21.28 4.99 -1.54
N THR A 146 -21.57 4.97 -0.26
CA THR A 146 -22.82 5.49 0.30
C THR A 146 -22.53 6.72 1.14
N THR A 147 -23.33 7.77 0.97
CA THR A 147 -23.20 9.01 1.74
C THR A 147 -24.52 9.34 2.42
N THR A 148 -24.47 9.79 3.68
CA THR A 148 -25.65 10.21 4.43
C THR A 148 -25.33 11.50 5.19
N PRO A 149 -26.13 12.57 5.06
CA PRO A 149 -25.93 13.79 5.83
C PRO A 149 -25.94 13.49 7.34
N VAL A 150 -25.01 14.08 8.08
CA VAL A 150 -25.00 14.01 9.55
C VAL A 150 -26.02 15.05 10.04
N ALA A 151 -27.01 14.59 10.84
CA ALA A 151 -27.99 15.50 11.42
C ALA A 151 -27.31 16.54 12.32
N GLU A 152 -27.57 17.83 12.07
CA GLU A 152 -27.13 18.88 13.00
C GLU A 152 -27.81 18.70 14.36
N THR A 153 -27.05 18.46 15.38
CA THR A 153 -27.55 18.51 16.75
C THR A 153 -27.86 19.97 17.07
N LYS A 154 -29.14 20.37 16.97
CA LYS A 154 -29.57 21.71 17.44
C LYS A 154 -29.21 21.81 18.92
N LYS A 155 -28.26 22.68 19.24
CA LYS A 155 -27.97 23.13 20.62
C LYS A 155 -29.02 24.10 21.10
#